data_b6ebdd9d1f49468afe5f50c0b17fce75
#
_entry.id   b6ebdd9d1f49468afe5f50c0b17fce75
#
_cell.length_a   1.000
_cell.length_b   1.000
_cell.length_c   1.000
_cell.angle_alpha   90.00
_cell.angle_beta   90.00
_cell.angle_gamma   90.00
#
_symmetry.space_group_name_H-M   'P 1'
#
loop_
_entity.id
_entity.type
_entity.pdbx_description
1 polymer ?
#
loop_
_entity_poly.entity_id
_entity_poly.type
_entity_poly.pdbx_seq_one_letter_code
_entity_poly.pdbx_strand_id
1 'polypeptide(L)'
;RLGKEFYLGPVLVWDYARAQDVNKDYMYLFDGMSLVQRNYGVGASVQYDTRDFISNASRGIYAYLSQTFRPSWLGNDQAFSTTEFQLRGYKSVWKGGILAGERKGMFNCGNPSWAMVAELGGSNSMRGYYEGRYRDKHSMRVQVELRQHVWRRNGITVWAGAGNVFH
;
A
#
# COMPACT_ATOMS: atom_id res chain seq x y z
N ARG A 1 8.66 -11.07 -17.88
CA ARG A 1 8.39 -12.27 -17.09
C ARG A 1 9.66 -13.13 -17.02
N LEU A 2 10.15 -13.37 -15.82
CA LEU A 2 11.39 -14.15 -15.56
C LEU A 2 11.03 -15.53 -14.99
N GLY A 3 10.20 -16.33 -15.70
CA GLY A 3 9.72 -17.64 -15.24
C GLY A 3 8.18 -17.67 -15.07
N LYS A 4 7.64 -18.73 -14.44
CA LYS A 4 6.19 -18.92 -14.30
C LYS A 4 5.54 -17.98 -13.27
N GLU A 5 6.26 -17.58 -12.25
CA GLU A 5 5.73 -16.94 -11.03
C GLU A 5 6.41 -15.60 -10.70
N PHE A 6 7.48 -15.24 -11.42
CA PHE A 6 8.31 -14.07 -11.15
C PHE A 6 8.16 -13.02 -12.26
N TYR A 7 7.91 -11.78 -11.87
CA TYR A 7 7.70 -10.65 -12.75
C TYR A 7 8.62 -9.50 -12.34
N LEU A 8 9.25 -8.86 -13.31
CA LEU A 8 10.01 -7.64 -13.16
C LEU A 8 9.49 -6.64 -14.20
N GLY A 9 9.32 -5.39 -13.80
CA GLY A 9 8.86 -4.36 -14.70
C GLY A 9 9.31 -2.96 -14.29
N PRO A 10 9.40 -2.03 -15.24
CA PRO A 10 9.56 -0.62 -14.96
C PRO A 10 8.28 -0.05 -14.33
N VAL A 11 8.45 0.98 -13.52
CA VAL A 11 7.36 1.77 -12.91
C VAL A 11 7.50 3.20 -13.40
N LEU A 12 6.46 3.72 -14.03
CA LEU A 12 6.31 5.13 -14.38
C LEU A 12 5.10 5.66 -13.63
N VAL A 13 5.28 6.74 -12.92
CA VAL A 13 4.23 7.32 -12.07
C VAL A 13 4.04 8.77 -12.45
N TRP A 14 2.78 9.15 -12.55
CA TRP A 14 2.35 10.53 -12.63
C TRP A 14 1.18 10.75 -11.69
N ASP A 15 1.38 11.59 -10.69
CA ASP A 15 0.38 11.91 -9.70
C ASP A 15 0.02 13.39 -9.80
N TYR A 16 -1.26 13.69 -9.72
CA TYR A 16 -1.80 15.04 -9.62
C TYR A 16 -2.72 15.13 -8.41
N ALA A 17 -2.41 16.04 -7.51
CA ALA A 17 -3.24 16.32 -6.35
C ALA A 17 -3.47 17.82 -6.20
N ARG A 18 -4.70 18.20 -5.87
CA ARG A 18 -5.08 19.59 -5.61
C ARG A 18 -5.88 19.65 -4.32
N ALA A 19 -5.40 20.42 -3.34
CA ALA A 19 -6.17 20.74 -2.16
C ALA A 19 -7.20 21.82 -2.51
N GLN A 20 -8.45 21.59 -2.13
CA GLN A 20 -9.57 22.53 -2.32
C GLN A 20 -10.15 22.89 -0.95
N ASP A 21 -10.71 24.09 -0.86
CA ASP A 21 -11.42 24.58 0.33
C ASP A 21 -10.59 24.50 1.63
N VAL A 22 -9.29 24.79 1.51
CA VAL A 22 -8.38 24.78 2.66
C VAL A 22 -8.67 26.01 3.53
N ASN A 23 -9.07 25.77 4.78
CA ASN A 23 -9.19 26.84 5.76
C ASN A 23 -7.79 27.42 6.06
N LYS A 24 -7.69 28.74 6.13
CA LYS A 24 -6.43 29.47 6.40
C LYS A 24 -5.75 29.02 7.69
N ASP A 25 -6.52 28.62 8.68
CA ASP A 25 -6.01 28.12 9.97
C ASP A 25 -5.22 26.80 9.86
N TYR A 26 -5.37 26.06 8.76
CA TYR A 26 -4.68 24.79 8.50
C TYR A 26 -3.60 24.88 7.45
N MET A 27 -3.29 26.08 6.95
CA MET A 27 -2.26 26.27 5.92
C MET A 27 -0.86 25.82 6.39
N TYR A 28 -0.59 25.84 7.69
CA TYR A 28 0.68 25.36 8.27
C TYR A 28 0.92 23.87 8.02
N LEU A 29 -0.12 23.07 7.81
CA LEU A 29 -0.01 21.64 7.52
C LEU A 29 0.64 21.35 6.14
N PHE A 30 0.68 22.34 5.28
CA PHE A 30 1.30 22.19 3.95
C PHE A 30 2.78 22.58 3.95
N ASP A 31 3.32 23.06 5.08
CA ASP A 31 4.75 23.41 5.25
C ASP A 31 5.30 24.29 4.10
N GLY A 32 4.50 25.27 3.67
CA GLY A 32 4.84 26.15 2.55
C GLY A 32 4.79 25.51 1.16
N MET A 33 4.41 24.24 1.04
CA MET A 33 4.26 23.56 -0.24
C MET A 33 3.05 24.08 -1.02
N SER A 34 3.11 23.96 -2.34
CA SER A 34 1.99 24.33 -3.23
C SER A 34 0.75 23.48 -2.93
N LEU A 35 -0.43 24.09 -2.98
CA LEU A 35 -1.73 23.38 -2.89
C LEU A 35 -2.01 22.51 -4.11
N VAL A 36 -1.28 22.71 -5.18
CA VAL A 36 -1.30 21.86 -6.39
C VAL A 36 0.02 21.13 -6.47
N GLN A 37 -0.03 19.82 -6.38
CA GLN A 37 1.14 18.96 -6.48
C GLN A 37 1.10 18.14 -7.77
N ARG A 38 2.21 18.13 -8.48
CA ARG A 38 2.46 17.27 -9.64
C ARG A 38 3.71 16.47 -9.36
N ASN A 39 3.58 15.14 -9.32
CA ASN A 39 4.71 14.28 -9.01
C ASN A 39 4.94 13.30 -10.16
N TYR A 40 6.16 13.27 -10.64
CA TYR A 40 6.62 12.37 -11.70
C TYR A 40 7.66 11.43 -11.11
N GLY A 41 7.50 10.14 -11.36
CA GLY A 41 8.41 9.14 -10.81
C GLY A 41 8.77 8.06 -11.81
N VAL A 42 9.99 7.56 -11.65
CA VAL A 42 10.51 6.42 -12.41
C VAL A 42 11.06 5.39 -11.43
N GLY A 43 10.89 4.12 -11.74
CA GLY A 43 11.33 3.07 -10.84
C GLY A 43 11.25 1.69 -11.44
N ALA A 44 11.35 0.71 -10.57
CA ALA A 44 11.21 -0.69 -10.91
C ALA A 44 10.39 -1.43 -9.86
N SER A 45 9.70 -2.48 -10.28
CA SER A 45 8.97 -3.37 -9.40
C SER A 45 9.28 -4.82 -9.68
N VAL A 46 9.26 -5.61 -8.60
CA VAL A 46 9.41 -7.05 -8.61
C VAL A 46 8.19 -7.66 -7.97
N GLN A 47 7.66 -8.71 -8.58
CA GLN A 47 6.50 -9.45 -8.08
C GLN A 47 6.76 -10.95 -8.18
N TYR A 48 6.40 -11.65 -7.12
CA TYR A 48 6.38 -13.12 -7.06
C TYR A 48 4.98 -13.57 -6.64
N ASP A 49 4.34 -14.41 -7.44
CA ASP A 49 2.95 -14.82 -7.22
C ASP A 49 2.76 -16.32 -7.50
N THR A 50 2.52 -17.07 -6.41
CA THR A 50 2.24 -18.51 -6.43
C THR A 50 0.82 -18.85 -6.00
N ARG A 51 -0.06 -17.85 -5.91
CA ARG A 51 -1.44 -18.04 -5.46
C ARG A 51 -2.20 -18.92 -6.45
N ASP A 52 -3.05 -19.79 -5.91
CA ASP A 52 -3.94 -20.63 -6.71
C ASP A 52 -5.00 -19.78 -7.45
N PHE A 53 -5.59 -18.78 -6.78
CA PHE A 53 -6.50 -17.80 -7.37
C PHE A 53 -6.17 -16.38 -6.92
N ILE A 54 -6.25 -15.42 -7.83
CA ILE A 54 -5.89 -14.03 -7.54
C ILE A 54 -6.91 -13.38 -6.60
N SER A 55 -8.21 -13.59 -6.83
CA SER A 55 -9.28 -12.93 -6.09
C SER A 55 -9.66 -13.62 -4.78
N ASN A 56 -9.48 -14.94 -4.69
CA ASN A 56 -9.84 -15.72 -3.51
C ASN A 56 -8.85 -16.86 -3.29
N ALA A 57 -7.62 -16.50 -2.96
CA ALA A 57 -6.55 -17.45 -2.73
C ALA A 57 -6.82 -18.33 -1.51
N SER A 58 -6.58 -19.63 -1.65
CA SER A 58 -6.64 -20.62 -0.59
C SER A 58 -5.25 -21.09 -0.13
N ARG A 59 -4.25 -20.95 -1.00
CA ARG A 59 -2.85 -21.28 -0.76
C ARG A 59 -1.93 -20.49 -1.67
N GLY A 60 -0.68 -20.38 -1.26
CA GLY A 60 0.37 -19.69 -2.00
C GLY A 60 0.80 -18.40 -1.34
N ILE A 61 1.75 -17.74 -1.97
CA ILE A 61 2.38 -16.51 -1.51
C ILE A 61 2.32 -15.49 -2.64
N TYR A 62 2.07 -14.26 -2.27
CA TYR A 62 2.24 -13.08 -3.10
C TYR A 62 3.23 -12.14 -2.44
N ALA A 63 4.30 -11.79 -3.12
CA ALA A 63 5.27 -10.81 -2.70
C ALA A 63 5.43 -9.74 -3.78
N TYR A 64 5.39 -8.49 -3.38
CA TYR A 64 5.57 -7.32 -4.22
C TYR A 64 6.55 -6.36 -3.56
N LEU A 65 7.48 -5.84 -4.33
CA LEU A 65 8.40 -4.79 -3.94
C LEU A 65 8.50 -3.80 -5.10
N SER A 66 8.36 -2.52 -4.80
CA SER A 66 8.65 -1.46 -5.77
C SER A 66 9.53 -0.38 -5.16
N GLN A 67 10.39 0.17 -5.98
CA GLN A 67 11.20 1.34 -5.68
C GLN A 67 10.95 2.39 -6.74
N THR A 68 10.47 3.56 -6.32
CA THR A 68 10.19 4.70 -7.21
C THR A 68 11.01 5.90 -6.78
N PHE A 69 11.69 6.51 -7.71
CA PHE A 69 12.46 7.73 -7.52
C PHE A 69 11.73 8.90 -8.16
N ARG A 70 11.62 10.00 -7.43
CA ARG A 70 11.01 11.27 -7.86
C ARG A 70 12.05 12.40 -7.74
N PRO A 71 13.01 12.48 -8.64
CA PRO A 71 14.03 13.52 -8.58
C PRO A 71 13.45 14.87 -9.04
N SER A 72 14.03 15.97 -8.57
CA SER A 72 13.60 17.34 -8.92
C SER A 72 13.77 17.68 -10.41
N TRP A 73 14.74 17.06 -11.10
CA TRP A 73 14.96 17.29 -12.54
C TRP A 73 13.82 16.76 -13.43
N LEU A 74 12.92 15.90 -12.91
CA LEU A 74 11.69 15.49 -13.61
C LEU A 74 10.55 16.52 -13.48
N GLY A 75 10.75 17.63 -12.77
CA GLY A 75 9.74 18.67 -12.55
C GLY A 75 9.00 18.52 -11.21
N ASN A 76 9.55 17.77 -10.27
CA ASN A 76 9.03 17.66 -8.91
C ASN A 76 9.52 18.84 -8.07
N ASP A 77 8.64 19.40 -7.24
CA ASP A 77 8.98 20.46 -6.29
C ASP A 77 9.97 19.96 -5.22
N GLN A 78 9.85 18.70 -4.83
CA GLN A 78 10.70 18.04 -3.83
C GLN A 78 11.26 16.72 -4.38
N ALA A 79 12.53 16.44 -4.07
CA ALA A 79 13.14 15.17 -4.42
C ALA A 79 12.93 14.15 -3.31
N PHE A 80 12.37 12.99 -3.63
CA PHE A 80 12.18 11.88 -2.71
C PHE A 80 12.11 10.54 -3.42
N SER A 81 12.20 9.47 -2.67
CA SER A 81 11.96 8.13 -3.19
C SER A 81 11.01 7.37 -2.30
N THR A 82 10.23 6.47 -2.90
CA THR A 82 9.25 5.64 -2.21
C THR A 82 9.59 4.18 -2.44
N THR A 83 9.72 3.45 -1.33
CA THR A 83 9.81 1.99 -1.32
C THR A 83 8.48 1.43 -0.83
N GLU A 84 7.82 0.62 -1.64
CA GLU A 84 6.61 -0.10 -1.24
C GLU A 84 6.86 -1.60 -1.25
N PHE A 85 6.40 -2.29 -0.22
CA PHE A 85 6.37 -3.74 -0.22
C PHE A 85 5.01 -4.27 0.21
N GLN A 86 4.65 -5.42 -0.30
CA GLN A 86 3.47 -6.16 0.11
C GLN A 86 3.78 -7.66 0.11
N LEU A 87 3.50 -8.31 1.22
CA LEU A 87 3.61 -9.76 1.37
C LEU A 87 2.26 -10.30 1.80
N ARG A 88 1.74 -11.27 1.07
CA ARG A 88 0.52 -12.01 1.40
C ARG A 88 0.82 -13.49 1.40
N GLY A 89 0.33 -14.19 2.41
CA GLY A 89 0.44 -15.63 2.51
C GLY A 89 -0.93 -16.26 2.77
N TYR A 90 -1.17 -17.42 2.17
CA TYR A 90 -2.42 -18.16 2.30
C TYR A 90 -2.13 -19.63 2.57
N LYS A 91 -2.81 -20.19 3.55
CA LYS A 91 -2.69 -21.60 3.91
C LYS A 91 -4.05 -22.18 4.29
N SER A 92 -4.41 -23.27 3.63
CA SER A 92 -5.53 -24.09 4.05
C SER A 92 -5.12 -24.85 5.30
N VAL A 93 -5.79 -24.61 6.41
CA VAL A 93 -5.42 -25.16 7.74
C VAL A 93 -6.25 -26.37 8.12
N TRP A 94 -7.53 -26.39 7.69
CA TRP A 94 -8.44 -27.53 7.82
C TRP A 94 -9.51 -27.47 6.72
N LYS A 95 -10.43 -28.44 6.70
CA LYS A 95 -11.50 -28.49 5.68
C LYS A 95 -12.40 -27.25 5.75
N GLY A 96 -12.34 -26.44 4.67
CA GLY A 96 -13.08 -25.18 4.57
C GLY A 96 -12.50 -24.01 5.34
N GLY A 97 -11.36 -24.20 6.05
CA GLY A 97 -10.67 -23.15 6.80
C GLY A 97 -9.41 -22.66 6.09
N ILE A 98 -9.29 -21.35 5.86
CA ILE A 98 -8.13 -20.72 5.23
C ILE A 98 -7.61 -19.63 6.17
N LEU A 99 -6.33 -19.72 6.50
CA LEU A 99 -5.59 -18.66 7.19
C LEU A 99 -4.89 -17.80 6.14
N ALA A 100 -5.17 -16.52 6.16
CA ALA A 100 -4.54 -15.52 5.31
C ALA A 100 -3.80 -14.48 6.16
N GLY A 101 -2.62 -14.07 5.73
CA GLY A 101 -1.85 -13.01 6.35
C GLY A 101 -1.41 -11.99 5.32
N GLU A 102 -1.42 -10.71 5.70
CA GLU A 102 -0.89 -9.62 4.89
C GLU A 102 0.06 -8.77 5.72
N ARG A 103 1.17 -8.39 5.13
CA ARG A 103 2.07 -7.33 5.62
C ARG A 103 2.32 -6.36 4.48
N LYS A 104 2.09 -5.07 4.72
CA LYS A 104 2.35 -4.00 3.75
C LYS A 104 3.08 -2.86 4.43
N GLY A 105 3.99 -2.24 3.71
CA GLY A 105 4.68 -1.04 4.16
C GLY A 105 4.98 -0.09 3.02
N MET A 106 5.06 1.19 3.36
CA MET A 106 5.46 2.28 2.49
C MET A 106 6.49 3.13 3.23
N PHE A 107 7.65 3.34 2.62
CA PHE A 107 8.75 4.11 3.19
C PHE A 107 9.17 5.19 2.20
N ASN A 108 9.12 6.43 2.63
CA ASN A 108 9.57 7.58 1.86
C ASN A 108 10.92 8.07 2.39
N CYS A 109 11.92 8.19 1.52
CA CYS A 109 13.20 8.81 1.83
C CYS A 109 13.30 10.17 1.13
N GLY A 110 13.74 11.20 1.82
CA GLY A 110 13.70 12.59 1.36
C GLY A 110 12.48 13.33 1.90
N ASN A 111 12.01 14.34 1.18
CA ASN A 111 10.88 15.17 1.57
C ASN A 111 9.68 14.89 0.66
N PRO A 112 8.82 13.91 0.97
CA PRO A 112 7.63 13.66 0.18
C PRO A 112 6.67 14.85 0.29
N SER A 113 5.98 15.17 -0.82
CA SER A 113 4.95 16.18 -0.78
C SER A 113 3.78 15.74 0.11
N TRP A 114 3.01 16.69 0.60
CA TRP A 114 1.84 16.43 1.47
C TRP A 114 0.85 15.40 0.86
N ALA A 115 0.81 15.31 -0.46
CA ALA A 115 -0.04 14.36 -1.19
C ALA A 115 0.55 12.95 -1.30
N MET A 116 1.87 12.79 -1.01
CA MET A 116 2.62 11.54 -1.19
C MET A 116 3.07 10.88 0.12
N VAL A 117 2.68 11.44 1.26
CA VAL A 117 2.93 10.82 2.56
C VAL A 117 2.18 9.50 2.69
N ALA A 118 2.73 8.59 3.47
CA ALA A 118 2.14 7.28 3.70
C ALA A 118 0.86 7.38 4.54
N GLU A 119 -0.17 6.67 4.14
CA GLU A 119 -1.49 6.67 4.79
C GLU A 119 -1.81 5.31 5.41
N LEU A 120 -2.55 5.35 6.51
CA LEU A 120 -3.08 4.16 7.14
C LEU A 120 -4.62 4.15 7.03
N GLY A 121 -5.19 2.97 6.83
CA GLY A 121 -6.63 2.76 6.70
C GLY A 121 -7.06 2.40 5.29
N GLY A 122 -8.36 2.19 5.11
CA GLY A 122 -8.98 1.90 3.81
C GLY A 122 -9.84 0.63 3.81
N SER A 123 -10.51 0.40 2.68
CA SER A 123 -11.49 -0.68 2.52
C SER A 123 -10.90 -2.09 2.52
N ASN A 124 -9.65 -2.23 2.10
CA ASN A 124 -9.02 -3.54 1.90
C ASN A 124 -8.10 -3.95 3.06
N SER A 125 -7.63 -3.00 3.85
CA SER A 125 -6.67 -3.26 4.91
C SER A 125 -6.85 -2.22 6.01
N MET A 126 -6.74 -2.64 7.27
CA MET A 126 -7.07 -1.82 8.43
C MET A 126 -8.51 -1.28 8.35
N ARG A 127 -9.44 -2.15 8.00
CA ARG A 127 -10.88 -1.88 7.97
C ARG A 127 -11.33 -1.36 9.33
N GLY A 128 -12.05 -0.26 9.38
CA GLY A 128 -12.42 0.42 10.63
C GLY A 128 -11.67 1.72 10.87
N TYR A 129 -10.60 1.97 10.12
CA TYR A 129 -9.96 3.28 10.08
C TYR A 129 -10.29 3.98 8.77
N TYR A 130 -10.68 5.25 8.87
CA TYR A 130 -10.88 6.09 7.70
C TYR A 130 -9.53 6.30 6.99
N GLU A 131 -9.51 6.14 5.67
CA GLU A 131 -8.31 6.33 4.85
C GLU A 131 -7.79 7.76 4.97
N GLY A 132 -6.49 7.89 5.22
CA GLY A 132 -5.84 9.18 5.38
C GLY A 132 -6.02 9.85 6.76
N ARG A 133 -6.72 9.21 7.73
CA ARG A 133 -6.80 9.73 9.10
C ARG A 133 -5.44 9.79 9.80
N TYR A 134 -4.63 8.78 9.57
CA TYR A 134 -3.26 8.70 10.06
C TYR A 134 -2.32 8.77 8.88
N ARG A 135 -1.47 9.78 8.86
CA ARG A 135 -0.56 10.08 7.76
C ARG A 135 0.79 10.45 8.34
N ASP A 136 1.85 9.90 7.77
CA ASP A 136 3.22 10.26 8.12
C ASP A 136 4.14 9.86 6.96
N LYS A 137 5.44 10.06 7.12
CA LYS A 137 6.46 9.74 6.12
C LYS A 137 6.51 8.25 5.79
N HIS A 138 6.34 7.40 6.80
CA HIS A 138 6.36 5.95 6.68
C HIS A 138 5.08 5.33 7.21
N SER A 139 4.69 4.20 6.65
CA SER A 139 3.63 3.38 7.22
C SER A 139 3.98 1.90 7.16
N MET A 140 3.50 1.16 8.16
CA MET A 140 3.60 -0.28 8.20
C MET A 140 2.33 -0.87 8.81
N ARG A 141 1.82 -1.96 8.21
CA ARG A 141 0.64 -2.65 8.69
C ARG A 141 0.75 -4.15 8.52
N VAL A 142 0.11 -4.87 9.42
CA VAL A 142 -0.05 -6.31 9.38
C VAL A 142 -1.50 -6.66 9.63
N GLN A 143 -2.01 -7.66 8.92
CA GLN A 143 -3.37 -8.17 9.09
C GLN A 143 -3.36 -9.69 8.96
N VAL A 144 -4.15 -10.33 9.79
CA VAL A 144 -4.41 -11.78 9.73
C VAL A 144 -5.90 -11.98 9.58
N GLU A 145 -6.29 -12.93 8.76
CA GLU A 145 -7.68 -13.22 8.43
C GLU A 145 -7.90 -14.74 8.44
N LEU A 146 -8.91 -15.18 9.14
CA LEU A 146 -9.40 -16.55 9.12
C LEU A 146 -10.73 -16.60 8.38
N ARG A 147 -10.75 -17.32 7.27
CA ARG A 147 -11.92 -17.57 6.46
C ARG A 147 -12.41 -18.98 6.71
N GLN A 148 -13.67 -19.16 7.09
CA GLN A 148 -14.30 -20.46 7.27
C GLN A 148 -15.51 -20.60 6.38
N HIS A 149 -15.48 -21.58 5.50
CA HIS A 149 -16.66 -22.02 4.78
C HIS A 149 -17.58 -22.78 5.74
N VAL A 150 -18.84 -22.36 5.86
CA VAL A 150 -19.78 -22.91 6.82
C VAL A 150 -20.82 -23.81 6.14
N TRP A 151 -21.52 -23.29 5.16
CA TRP A 151 -22.60 -24.02 4.50
C TRP A 151 -22.90 -23.49 3.10
N ARG A 152 -22.96 -24.39 2.12
CA ARG A 152 -23.21 -24.06 0.69
C ARG A 152 -22.31 -22.93 0.18
N ARG A 153 -22.86 -21.72 -0.01
CA ARG A 153 -22.14 -20.53 -0.47
C ARG A 153 -21.80 -19.56 0.66
N ASN A 154 -22.12 -19.93 1.90
CA ASN A 154 -21.94 -19.06 3.05
C ASN A 154 -20.61 -19.37 3.77
N GLY A 155 -19.90 -18.34 4.11
CA GLY A 155 -18.68 -18.38 4.90
C GLY A 155 -18.66 -17.27 5.95
N ILE A 156 -17.85 -17.46 6.96
CA ILE A 156 -17.56 -16.46 7.98
C ILE A 156 -16.09 -16.08 7.86
N THR A 157 -15.82 -14.80 7.98
CA THR A 157 -14.46 -14.26 8.00
C THR A 157 -14.26 -13.45 9.27
N VAL A 158 -13.22 -13.80 10.01
CA VAL A 158 -12.74 -13.04 11.17
C VAL A 158 -11.34 -12.54 10.87
N TRP A 159 -11.08 -11.30 11.21
CA TRP A 159 -9.78 -10.67 10.95
C TRP A 159 -9.36 -9.77 12.10
N ALA A 160 -8.06 -9.64 12.27
CA ALA A 160 -7.42 -8.70 13.16
C ALA A 160 -6.23 -8.07 12.45
N GLY A 161 -5.96 -6.81 12.74
CA GLY A 161 -4.86 -6.09 12.14
C GLY A 161 -4.32 -5.01 13.07
N ALA A 162 -3.05 -4.69 12.86
CA ALA A 162 -2.36 -3.59 13.52
C ALA A 162 -1.53 -2.81 12.49
N GLY A 163 -1.37 -1.53 12.72
CA GLY A 163 -0.56 -0.69 11.85
C GLY A 163 -0.16 0.60 12.56
N ASN A 164 0.88 1.20 12.04
CA ASN A 164 1.40 2.47 12.52
C ASN A 164 1.90 3.32 11.35
N VAL A 165 1.89 4.62 11.54
CA VAL A 165 2.58 5.61 10.72
C VAL A 165 3.66 6.26 11.56
N PHE A 166 4.80 6.61 10.97
CA PHE A 166 5.94 7.14 11.70
C PHE A 166 6.87 7.94 10.78
N HIS A 167 7.66 8.81 11.39
CA HIS A 167 8.63 9.68 10.74
C HIS A 167 10.04 9.08 10.78
#